data_27e2eb0c4d60bc130716d36ce4adeefe
#
_entry.id   27e2eb0c4d60bc130716d36ce4adeefe
#
_cell.length_a   1.000
_cell.length_b   1.000
_cell.length_c   1.000
_cell.angle_alpha   90.00
_cell.angle_beta   90.00
_cell.angle_gamma   90.00
#
_symmetry.space_group_name_H-M   'P 1'
#
loop_
_entity.id
_entity.type
_entity.pdbx_description
1 polymer ?
#
loop_
_entity_poly.entity_id
_entity_poly.type
_entity_poly.pdbx_seq_one_letter_code
_entity_poly.pdbx_strand_id
1 'polypeptide(L)'
;MKDNRMTVKSRLLEILEQHKGEVLSGEHLAQELNCTRAAIWKGVKSLREEGHRIQAGPNKGYMLDADSNRLSVEGLKLYLDHPDAMVRLYDSVPSTNQAAKLAAVSGEAGHGSLVAALEQTEGRGRRGRSFCSPREAGLYFSVVLHPGESLQESLLITTAAAVAVYKAVLEVCGIALGIKWVNDLFKDGKKVCGILTEAMTDFESGNIESAIVGIGLNLFPGKEIPEELENIAGALYDTEEEAGRADRNRLMAQIVNHLLKETEDLSLSQVYIQQNFILGREIQIQDSGKLRKATAMDICPDGRLLVREADGSESKLSYGEVSVVLQKDR
;
A
#
# COMPACT_ATOMS: atom_id res chain seq x y z
N MET A 1 -5.82 -4.05 29.47
CA MET A 1 -6.30 -2.78 28.90
C MET A 1 -5.21 -1.73 29.08
N LYS A 2 -4.35 -1.50 28.07
CA LYS A 2 -3.46 -0.33 28.09
C LYS A 2 -4.31 0.87 27.69
N ASP A 3 -4.34 1.87 28.59
CA ASP A 3 -5.04 3.13 28.45
C ASP A 3 -4.70 3.79 27.11
N ASN A 4 -5.66 3.85 26.20
CA ASN A 4 -5.50 4.40 24.83
C ASN A 4 -5.55 5.94 24.85
N ARG A 5 -4.99 6.57 25.90
CA ARG A 5 -4.83 8.02 25.93
C ARG A 5 -3.69 8.41 25.02
N MET A 6 -4.01 9.08 23.93
CA MET A 6 -3.01 9.70 23.06
C MET A 6 -2.02 10.50 23.93
N THR A 7 -0.73 10.27 23.70
CA THR A 7 0.32 10.98 24.42
C THR A 7 0.36 12.46 24.02
N VAL A 8 0.93 13.33 24.86
CA VAL A 8 1.17 14.74 24.47
C VAL A 8 1.95 14.83 23.16
N LYS A 9 2.91 13.91 22.95
CA LYS A 9 3.70 13.84 21.69
C LYS A 9 2.81 13.54 20.47
N SER A 10 1.94 12.53 20.54
CA SER A 10 1.02 12.19 19.44
C SER A 10 0.05 13.32 19.13
N ARG A 11 -0.57 13.92 20.14
CA ARG A 11 -1.47 15.06 19.93
C ARG A 11 -0.74 16.29 19.38
N LEU A 12 0.51 16.52 19.81
CA LEU A 12 1.36 17.57 19.26
C LEU A 12 1.67 17.33 17.77
N LEU A 13 1.99 16.09 17.39
CA LEU A 13 2.24 15.76 15.99
C LEU A 13 0.97 15.91 15.14
N GLU A 14 -0.18 15.49 15.66
CA GLU A 14 -1.47 15.69 14.99
C GLU A 14 -1.73 17.17 14.65
N ILE A 15 -1.56 18.08 15.64
CA ILE A 15 -1.73 19.52 15.42
C ILE A 15 -0.69 20.04 14.40
N LEU A 16 0.56 19.61 14.50
CA LEU A 16 1.62 20.04 13.58
C LEU A 16 1.37 19.54 12.14
N GLU A 17 0.82 18.33 11.97
CA GLU A 17 0.44 17.80 10.64
C GLU A 17 -0.78 18.54 10.06
N GLN A 18 -1.77 18.91 10.89
CA GLN A 18 -2.92 19.73 10.47
C GLN A 18 -2.50 21.13 9.99
N HIS A 19 -1.46 21.70 10.61
CA HIS A 19 -0.93 23.03 10.34
C HIS A 19 0.47 22.99 9.68
N LYS A 20 0.68 22.01 8.82
CA LYS A 20 1.97 21.82 8.12
C LYS A 20 2.34 23.09 7.34
N GLY A 21 3.56 23.60 7.56
CA GLY A 21 4.05 24.84 6.97
C GLY A 21 3.66 26.11 7.75
N GLU A 22 2.84 26.01 8.80
CA GLU A 22 2.47 27.15 9.64
C GLU A 22 3.29 27.19 10.92
N VAL A 23 3.54 28.40 11.42
CA VAL A 23 4.27 28.61 12.69
C VAL A 23 3.29 28.66 13.84
N LEU A 24 3.37 27.70 14.75
CA LEU A 24 2.54 27.64 15.96
C LEU A 24 3.35 28.06 17.19
N SER A 25 2.78 28.92 18.03
CA SER A 25 3.47 29.35 19.25
C SER A 25 3.50 28.21 20.28
N GLY A 26 4.61 28.07 21.00
CA GLY A 26 4.73 27.05 22.06
C GLY A 26 3.77 27.30 23.24
N GLU A 27 3.28 28.52 23.42
CA GLU A 27 2.28 28.86 24.40
C GLU A 27 0.89 28.38 23.97
N HIS A 28 0.52 28.64 22.72
CA HIS A 28 -0.74 28.17 22.13
C HIS A 28 -0.82 26.64 22.21
N LEU A 29 0.22 25.94 21.75
CA LEU A 29 0.30 24.47 21.81
C LEU A 29 0.19 23.94 23.26
N ALA A 30 0.82 24.63 24.23
CA ALA A 30 0.74 24.24 25.63
C ALA A 30 -0.68 24.40 26.20
N GLN A 31 -1.37 25.48 25.83
CA GLN A 31 -2.77 25.74 26.24
C GLN A 31 -3.71 24.72 25.61
N GLU A 32 -3.62 24.49 24.29
CA GLU A 32 -4.47 23.55 23.55
C GLU A 32 -4.33 22.11 24.04
N LEU A 33 -3.08 21.69 24.31
CA LEU A 33 -2.79 20.36 24.82
C LEU A 33 -2.93 20.20 26.33
N ASN A 34 -3.30 21.28 27.03
CA ASN A 34 -3.39 21.33 28.50
C ASN A 34 -2.13 20.78 29.17
N CYS A 35 -0.97 21.27 28.76
CA CYS A 35 0.32 20.83 29.26
C CYS A 35 1.30 22.01 29.42
N THR A 36 2.51 21.76 29.91
CA THR A 36 3.52 22.80 30.08
C THR A 36 4.32 23.03 28.79
N ARG A 37 4.85 24.26 28.59
CA ARG A 37 5.79 24.58 27.50
C ARG A 37 7.01 23.63 27.49
N ALA A 38 7.46 23.18 28.66
CA ALA A 38 8.53 22.19 28.77
C ALA A 38 8.13 20.81 28.20
N ALA A 39 6.86 20.42 28.35
CA ALA A 39 6.34 19.19 27.73
C ALA A 39 6.28 19.31 26.20
N ILE A 40 5.86 20.48 25.67
CA ILE A 40 5.91 20.75 24.21
C ILE A 40 7.34 20.66 23.71
N TRP A 41 8.30 21.31 24.36
CA TRP A 41 9.71 21.25 23.96
C TRP A 41 10.26 19.81 23.93
N LYS A 42 9.93 19.00 24.95
CA LYS A 42 10.31 17.57 24.98
C LYS A 42 9.64 16.79 23.85
N GLY A 43 8.36 17.03 23.57
CA GLY A 43 7.64 16.44 22.47
C GLY A 43 8.29 16.75 21.12
N VAL A 44 8.57 18.02 20.84
CA VAL A 44 9.27 18.47 19.62
C VAL A 44 10.64 17.84 19.50
N LYS A 45 11.42 17.77 20.60
CA LYS A 45 12.73 17.13 20.60
C LYS A 45 12.62 15.65 20.19
N SER A 46 11.68 14.91 20.80
CA SER A 46 11.44 13.50 20.46
C SER A 46 11.01 13.31 19.00
N LEU A 47 10.11 14.12 18.49
CA LEU A 47 9.67 14.08 17.09
C LEU A 47 10.81 14.35 16.11
N ARG A 48 11.73 15.26 16.44
CA ARG A 48 12.94 15.50 15.65
C ARG A 48 13.89 14.31 15.66
N GLU A 49 14.08 13.68 16.83
CA GLU A 49 14.87 12.46 16.96
C GLU A 49 14.25 11.29 16.15
N GLU A 50 12.94 11.29 15.99
CA GLU A 50 12.21 10.37 15.13
C GLU A 50 12.26 10.77 13.63
N GLY A 51 12.90 11.89 13.28
CA GLY A 51 13.13 12.31 11.89
C GLY A 51 12.09 13.28 11.34
N HIS A 52 11.14 13.79 12.15
CA HIS A 52 10.24 14.86 11.71
C HIS A 52 11.00 16.18 11.53
N ARG A 53 10.82 16.83 10.38
CA ARG A 53 11.45 18.12 10.08
C ARG A 53 10.66 19.25 10.73
N ILE A 54 10.92 19.50 12.01
CA ILE A 54 10.27 20.58 12.76
C ILE A 54 11.27 21.72 12.95
N GLN A 55 10.96 22.89 12.43
CA GLN A 55 11.70 24.12 12.71
C GLN A 55 11.29 24.67 14.08
N ALA A 56 12.27 25.18 14.82
CA ALA A 56 12.04 25.86 16.10
C ALA A 56 13.09 26.94 16.29
N GLY A 57 12.69 28.09 16.81
CA GLY A 57 13.57 29.19 17.14
C GLY A 57 13.16 29.92 18.40
N PRO A 58 14.08 30.63 19.08
CA PRO A 58 13.76 31.48 20.21
C PRO A 58 12.66 32.47 19.80
N ASN A 59 11.54 32.46 20.51
CA ASN A 59 10.35 33.31 20.26
C ASN A 59 9.71 33.17 18.86
N LYS A 60 10.09 32.13 18.07
CA LYS A 60 9.55 31.90 16.71
C LYS A 60 8.52 30.77 16.64
N GLY A 61 8.26 30.05 17.76
CA GLY A 61 7.36 28.91 17.78
C GLY A 61 7.94 27.65 17.10
N TYR A 62 7.05 26.76 16.70
CA TYR A 62 7.35 25.47 16.04
C TYR A 62 6.61 25.37 14.72
N MET A 63 7.25 24.82 13.70
CA MET A 63 6.65 24.61 12.39
C MET A 63 7.12 23.26 11.85
N LEU A 64 6.20 22.37 11.49
CA LEU A 64 6.51 21.21 10.68
C LEU A 64 6.69 21.67 9.23
N ASP A 65 7.81 21.32 8.60
CA ASP A 65 8.07 21.74 7.23
C ASP A 65 6.94 21.32 6.29
N ALA A 66 6.55 22.20 5.37
CA ALA A 66 5.45 21.98 4.45
C ALA A 66 5.65 20.72 3.57
N ASP A 67 6.89 20.43 3.23
CA ASP A 67 7.30 19.27 2.45
C ASP A 67 7.78 18.08 3.31
N SER A 68 7.47 18.08 4.62
CA SER A 68 7.67 16.92 5.48
C SER A 68 6.76 15.78 5.02
N ASN A 69 7.34 14.64 4.64
CA ASN A 69 6.61 13.49 4.10
C ASN A 69 6.86 12.20 4.89
N ARG A 70 7.33 12.33 6.14
CA ARG A 70 7.52 11.17 7.00
C ARG A 70 6.19 10.51 7.32
N LEU A 71 6.12 9.20 7.16
CA LEU A 71 4.95 8.42 7.58
C LEU A 71 4.75 8.52 9.08
N SER A 72 3.52 8.79 9.50
CA SER A 72 3.09 8.79 10.89
C SER A 72 1.62 8.34 10.99
N VAL A 73 1.26 7.79 12.15
CA VAL A 73 -0.15 7.42 12.41
C VAL A 73 -1.04 8.66 12.37
N GLU A 74 -0.55 9.76 12.92
CA GLU A 74 -1.24 11.04 12.98
C GLU A 74 -1.45 11.62 11.58
N GLY A 75 -0.40 11.64 10.74
CA GLY A 75 -0.50 12.12 9.36
C GLY A 75 -1.42 11.24 8.50
N LEU A 76 -1.38 9.91 8.66
CA LEU A 76 -2.29 9.00 7.98
C LEU A 76 -3.76 9.27 8.33
N LYS A 77 -4.06 9.44 9.62
CA LYS A 77 -5.43 9.66 10.11
C LYS A 77 -6.08 10.94 9.60
N LEU A 78 -5.29 11.94 9.19
CA LEU A 78 -5.83 13.17 8.60
C LEU A 78 -6.48 12.94 7.22
N TYR A 79 -6.07 11.89 6.51
CA TYR A 79 -6.54 11.62 5.15
C TYR A 79 -7.39 10.36 5.04
N LEU A 80 -7.51 9.56 6.11
CA LEU A 80 -8.36 8.37 6.12
C LEU A 80 -9.83 8.76 6.30
N ASP A 81 -10.71 8.21 5.45
CA ASP A 81 -12.16 8.37 5.56
C ASP A 81 -12.73 7.68 6.82
N HIS A 82 -12.01 6.66 7.34
CA HIS A 82 -12.34 5.94 8.56
C HIS A 82 -11.20 6.04 9.60
N PRO A 83 -10.97 7.23 10.21
CA PRO A 83 -9.85 7.47 11.12
C PRO A 83 -9.93 6.70 12.44
N ASP A 84 -11.12 6.17 12.78
CA ASP A 84 -11.36 5.35 13.98
C ASP A 84 -10.87 3.90 13.82
N ALA A 85 -10.63 3.45 12.59
CA ALA A 85 -10.03 2.15 12.35
C ALA A 85 -8.62 2.07 12.98
N MET A 86 -8.22 0.87 13.38
CA MET A 86 -6.87 0.67 13.91
C MET A 86 -5.82 1.03 12.86
N VAL A 87 -4.93 1.96 13.20
CA VAL A 87 -3.73 2.27 12.40
C VAL A 87 -2.50 1.95 13.23
N ARG A 88 -1.63 1.11 12.70
CA ARG A 88 -0.37 0.73 13.34
C ARG A 88 0.79 0.88 12.38
N LEU A 89 1.80 1.64 12.79
CA LEU A 89 3.04 1.85 12.04
C LEU A 89 4.22 1.27 12.81
N TYR A 90 4.96 0.38 12.15
CA TYR A 90 6.18 -0.23 12.68
C TYR A 90 7.43 0.37 12.03
N ASP A 91 8.49 0.52 12.77
CA ASP A 91 9.81 0.84 12.21
C ASP A 91 10.32 -0.29 11.30
N SER A 92 10.23 -1.53 11.78
CA SER A 92 10.59 -2.74 11.05
C SER A 92 9.74 -3.91 11.53
N VAL A 93 9.35 -4.79 10.62
CA VAL A 93 8.56 -5.99 10.89
C VAL A 93 8.91 -7.06 9.85
N PRO A 94 8.82 -8.36 10.17
CA PRO A 94 9.04 -9.39 9.17
C PRO A 94 8.11 -9.23 7.96
N SER A 95 6.81 -9.05 8.20
CA SER A 95 5.80 -8.84 7.15
C SER A 95 4.57 -8.11 7.72
N THR A 96 4.11 -7.08 7.04
CA THR A 96 2.88 -6.36 7.40
C THR A 96 1.64 -7.25 7.28
N ASN A 97 1.59 -8.16 6.30
CA ASN A 97 0.51 -9.15 6.19
C ASN A 97 0.47 -10.05 7.43
N GLN A 98 1.60 -10.54 7.87
CA GLN A 98 1.66 -11.39 9.06
C GLN A 98 1.23 -10.64 10.32
N ALA A 99 1.68 -9.40 10.49
CA ALA A 99 1.29 -8.54 11.61
C ALA A 99 -0.21 -8.20 11.58
N ALA A 100 -0.76 -7.89 10.40
CA ALA A 100 -2.19 -7.63 10.22
C ALA A 100 -3.03 -8.88 10.51
N LYS A 101 -2.58 -10.05 10.05
CA LYS A 101 -3.22 -11.35 10.32
C LYS A 101 -3.30 -11.65 11.81
N LEU A 102 -2.19 -11.45 12.54
CA LEU A 102 -2.17 -11.63 13.98
C LEU A 102 -3.11 -10.67 14.71
N ALA A 103 -3.16 -9.41 14.29
CA ALA A 103 -4.07 -8.41 14.85
C ALA A 103 -5.55 -8.73 14.56
N ALA A 104 -5.86 -9.27 13.38
CA ALA A 104 -7.22 -9.73 13.04
C ALA A 104 -7.62 -10.93 13.91
N VAL A 105 -6.77 -11.96 14.02
CA VAL A 105 -7.04 -13.15 14.86
C VAL A 105 -7.22 -12.80 16.33
N SER A 106 -6.47 -11.81 16.84
CA SER A 106 -6.62 -11.36 18.25
C SER A 106 -7.85 -10.47 18.47
N GLY A 107 -8.59 -10.11 17.41
CA GLY A 107 -9.73 -9.20 17.49
C GLY A 107 -9.35 -7.72 17.66
N GLU A 108 -8.07 -7.37 17.56
CA GLU A 108 -7.61 -5.98 17.63
C GLU A 108 -7.86 -5.20 16.33
N ALA A 109 -7.80 -5.88 15.18
CA ALA A 109 -7.97 -5.29 13.88
C ALA A 109 -9.31 -5.71 13.25
N GLY A 110 -10.19 -4.74 13.03
CA GLY A 110 -11.44 -4.90 12.30
C GLY A 110 -11.31 -4.47 10.84
N HIS A 111 -12.45 -4.41 10.14
CA HIS A 111 -12.54 -3.93 8.75
C HIS A 111 -11.94 -2.53 8.61
N GLY A 112 -11.13 -2.31 7.56
CA GLY A 112 -10.44 -1.05 7.31
C GLY A 112 -9.20 -0.81 8.17
N SER A 113 -8.84 -1.72 9.08
CA SER A 113 -7.62 -1.60 9.88
C SER A 113 -6.37 -1.64 9.01
N LEU A 114 -5.41 -0.75 9.31
CA LEU A 114 -4.18 -0.53 8.56
C LEU A 114 -2.96 -0.89 9.40
N VAL A 115 -2.12 -1.78 8.89
CA VAL A 115 -0.81 -2.11 9.44
C VAL A 115 0.26 -1.75 8.43
N ALA A 116 1.13 -0.80 8.77
CA ALA A 116 2.20 -0.31 7.92
C ALA A 116 3.57 -0.50 8.57
N ALA A 117 4.63 -0.49 7.76
CA ALA A 117 6.01 -0.54 8.23
C ALA A 117 6.92 0.32 7.36
N LEU A 118 7.97 0.88 7.95
CA LEU A 118 9.01 1.59 7.21
C LEU A 118 9.93 0.60 6.48
N GLU A 119 10.00 -0.66 6.97
CA GLU A 119 10.83 -1.73 6.44
C GLU A 119 10.17 -3.09 6.67
N GLN A 120 10.32 -4.02 5.72
CA GLN A 120 10.00 -5.44 5.96
C GLN A 120 11.28 -6.28 5.78
N THR A 121 11.60 -7.10 6.78
CA THR A 121 12.77 -7.99 6.74
C THR A 121 12.50 -9.30 6.02
N GLU A 122 11.23 -9.72 5.92
CA GLU A 122 10.77 -10.93 5.25
C GLU A 122 9.52 -10.61 4.40
N GLY A 123 9.59 -9.53 3.60
CA GLY A 123 8.49 -9.15 2.71
C GLY A 123 8.09 -10.29 1.78
N ARG A 124 6.78 -10.51 1.63
CA ARG A 124 6.23 -11.66 0.91
C ARG A 124 5.52 -11.24 -0.37
N GLY A 125 5.78 -12.02 -1.42
CA GLY A 125 5.02 -12.01 -2.66
C GLY A 125 4.26 -13.31 -2.85
N ARG A 126 3.55 -13.44 -3.95
CA ARG A 126 2.81 -14.66 -4.32
C ARG A 126 3.77 -15.84 -4.55
N ARG A 127 3.29 -17.06 -4.29
CA ARG A 127 4.00 -18.33 -4.53
C ARG A 127 5.34 -18.42 -3.78
N GLY A 128 5.40 -17.86 -2.58
CA GLY A 128 6.61 -17.94 -1.74
C GLY A 128 7.77 -17.06 -2.19
N ARG A 129 7.57 -16.16 -3.16
CA ARG A 129 8.59 -15.15 -3.53
C ARG A 129 8.75 -14.12 -2.43
N SER A 130 9.93 -13.56 -2.34
CA SER A 130 10.18 -12.39 -1.51
C SER A 130 9.73 -11.10 -2.22
N PHE A 131 9.35 -10.11 -1.42
CA PHE A 131 9.17 -8.73 -1.87
C PHE A 131 10.20 -7.85 -1.16
N CYS A 132 11.13 -7.28 -1.91
CA CYS A 132 12.17 -6.42 -1.37
C CYS A 132 11.53 -5.13 -0.82
N SER A 133 11.75 -4.85 0.46
CA SER A 133 11.10 -3.74 1.18
C SER A 133 12.13 -2.94 2.00
N PRO A 134 13.12 -2.31 1.32
CA PRO A 134 14.16 -1.58 2.03
C PRO A 134 13.58 -0.36 2.76
N ARG A 135 14.25 0.02 3.86
CA ARG A 135 13.77 1.08 4.74
C ARG A 135 13.47 2.38 4.00
N GLU A 136 12.25 2.87 4.20
CA GLU A 136 11.74 4.16 3.67
C GLU A 136 11.75 4.32 2.14
N ALA A 137 12.14 3.31 1.37
CA ALA A 137 12.16 3.39 -0.10
C ALA A 137 10.78 3.20 -0.75
N GLY A 138 9.78 2.80 0.02
CA GLY A 138 8.43 2.55 -0.46
C GLY A 138 7.36 2.70 0.60
N LEU A 139 6.15 2.33 0.23
CA LEU A 139 5.02 2.15 1.13
C LEU A 139 4.74 0.65 1.26
N TYR A 140 4.87 0.12 2.47
CA TYR A 140 4.67 -1.29 2.78
C TYR A 140 3.61 -1.40 3.84
N PHE A 141 2.43 -1.90 3.46
CA PHE A 141 1.30 -1.94 4.37
C PHE A 141 0.32 -3.04 4.01
N SER A 142 -0.55 -3.35 4.95
CA SER A 142 -1.62 -4.33 4.80
C SER A 142 -2.92 -3.78 5.38
N VAL A 143 -4.02 -4.01 4.68
CA VAL A 143 -5.37 -3.63 5.09
C VAL A 143 -6.15 -4.89 5.44
N VAL A 144 -6.87 -4.85 6.57
CA VAL A 144 -7.79 -5.92 6.97
C VAL A 144 -9.16 -5.62 6.38
N LEU A 145 -9.70 -6.55 5.62
CA LEU A 145 -11.05 -6.49 5.10
C LEU A 145 -11.89 -7.63 5.70
N HIS A 146 -13.15 -7.36 5.96
CA HIS A 146 -14.15 -8.39 6.23
C HIS A 146 -15.11 -8.41 5.04
N PRO A 147 -14.76 -9.14 3.98
CA PRO A 147 -15.65 -9.30 2.84
C PRO A 147 -16.80 -10.21 3.24
N GLY A 148 -17.91 -10.14 2.50
CA GLY A 148 -18.99 -11.11 2.63
C GLY A 148 -18.57 -12.55 2.29
N GLU A 149 -19.47 -13.38 1.94
CA GLU A 149 -19.49 -14.83 2.14
C GLU A 149 -18.65 -15.74 1.21
N SER A 150 -17.81 -15.27 0.25
CA SER A 150 -17.28 -16.17 -0.79
C SER A 150 -15.77 -16.12 -1.03
N LEU A 151 -15.11 -17.31 -1.00
CA LEU A 151 -13.70 -17.51 -1.42
C LEU A 151 -13.41 -17.08 -2.88
N GLN A 152 -14.43 -17.09 -3.75
CA GLN A 152 -14.28 -16.67 -5.16
C GLN A 152 -14.00 -15.18 -5.28
N GLU A 153 -14.26 -14.40 -4.22
CA GLU A 153 -14.06 -12.96 -4.16
C GLU A 153 -12.60 -12.54 -4.00
N SER A 154 -11.69 -13.44 -3.63
CA SER A 154 -10.27 -13.10 -3.40
C SER A 154 -9.58 -12.53 -4.65
N LEU A 155 -9.99 -12.96 -5.85
CA LEU A 155 -9.51 -12.40 -7.11
C LEU A 155 -10.03 -10.98 -7.31
N LEU A 156 -11.32 -10.75 -7.07
CA LEU A 156 -11.94 -9.42 -7.18
C LEU A 156 -11.36 -8.45 -6.17
N ILE A 157 -11.10 -8.89 -4.92
CA ILE A 157 -10.40 -8.06 -3.91
C ILE A 157 -9.01 -7.65 -4.43
N THR A 158 -8.28 -8.57 -5.07
CA THR A 158 -6.95 -8.27 -5.63
C THR A 158 -7.06 -7.27 -6.78
N THR A 159 -8.06 -7.40 -7.67
CA THR A 159 -8.28 -6.44 -8.76
C THR A 159 -8.72 -5.08 -8.24
N ALA A 160 -9.57 -5.03 -7.22
CA ALA A 160 -9.99 -3.81 -6.53
C ALA A 160 -8.78 -3.08 -5.90
N ALA A 161 -7.88 -3.82 -5.26
CA ALA A 161 -6.65 -3.26 -4.71
C ALA A 161 -5.73 -2.66 -5.80
N ALA A 162 -5.63 -3.29 -6.97
CA ALA A 162 -4.86 -2.74 -8.08
C ALA A 162 -5.48 -1.44 -8.61
N VAL A 163 -6.81 -1.36 -8.71
CA VAL A 163 -7.53 -0.13 -9.07
C VAL A 163 -7.33 0.96 -8.02
N ALA A 164 -7.39 0.60 -6.73
CA ALA A 164 -7.17 1.53 -5.63
C ALA A 164 -5.77 2.17 -5.70
N VAL A 165 -4.72 1.36 -5.90
CA VAL A 165 -3.34 1.87 -6.08
C VAL A 165 -3.26 2.76 -7.32
N TYR A 166 -3.82 2.33 -8.45
CA TYR A 166 -3.83 3.12 -9.70
C TYR A 166 -4.46 4.50 -9.49
N LYS A 167 -5.68 4.53 -8.91
CA LYS A 167 -6.41 5.80 -8.67
C LYS A 167 -5.65 6.72 -7.73
N ALA A 168 -5.16 6.22 -6.61
CA ALA A 168 -4.44 7.02 -5.64
C ALA A 168 -3.12 7.58 -6.19
N VAL A 169 -2.35 6.76 -6.93
CA VAL A 169 -1.09 7.22 -7.56
C VAL A 169 -1.37 8.27 -8.62
N LEU A 170 -2.42 8.11 -9.42
CA LEU A 170 -2.81 9.11 -10.41
C LEU A 170 -3.27 10.41 -9.73
N GLU A 171 -4.08 10.33 -8.67
CA GLU A 171 -4.61 11.48 -7.93
C GLU A 171 -3.51 12.27 -7.20
N VAL A 172 -2.65 11.56 -6.46
CA VAL A 172 -1.68 12.21 -5.55
C VAL A 172 -0.37 12.55 -6.24
N CYS A 173 0.07 11.69 -7.18
CA CYS A 173 1.38 11.81 -7.83
C CYS A 173 1.27 12.29 -9.29
N GLY A 174 0.09 12.25 -9.92
CA GLY A 174 -0.09 12.56 -11.34
C GLY A 174 0.53 11.51 -12.27
N ILE A 175 0.85 10.31 -11.77
CA ILE A 175 1.52 9.24 -12.50
C ILE A 175 0.50 8.18 -12.92
N ALA A 176 0.41 7.91 -14.24
CA ALA A 176 -0.39 6.82 -14.75
C ALA A 176 0.41 5.50 -14.70
N LEU A 177 -0.23 4.43 -14.24
CA LEU A 177 0.37 3.11 -14.15
C LEU A 177 -0.34 2.12 -15.10
N GLY A 178 0.39 1.12 -15.59
CA GLY A 178 -0.21 -0.03 -16.24
C GLY A 178 -0.48 -1.14 -15.23
N ILE A 179 -1.62 -1.83 -15.37
CA ILE A 179 -1.93 -3.01 -14.55
C ILE A 179 -1.52 -4.27 -15.33
N LYS A 180 -0.89 -5.19 -14.65
CA LYS A 180 -0.62 -6.53 -15.18
C LYS A 180 -1.41 -7.53 -14.35
N TRP A 181 -2.28 -8.29 -15.02
CA TRP A 181 -3.07 -9.33 -14.37
C TRP A 181 -2.18 -10.27 -13.53
N VAL A 182 -2.45 -10.50 -12.26
CA VAL A 182 -3.66 -10.09 -11.54
C VAL A 182 -3.34 -8.96 -10.55
N ASN A 183 -2.08 -8.79 -10.12
CA ASN A 183 -1.70 -8.16 -8.86
C ASN A 183 -0.49 -7.21 -8.95
N ASP A 184 -0.02 -6.91 -10.16
CA ASP A 184 1.18 -6.10 -10.34
C ASP A 184 0.89 -4.80 -11.08
N LEU A 185 1.49 -3.68 -10.64
CA LEU A 185 1.42 -2.42 -11.37
C LEU A 185 2.81 -2.03 -11.89
N PHE A 186 2.81 -1.42 -13.06
CA PHE A 186 4.01 -1.12 -13.84
C PHE A 186 4.06 0.36 -14.21
N LYS A 187 5.27 0.90 -14.20
CA LYS A 187 5.64 2.19 -14.80
C LYS A 187 6.83 1.94 -15.72
N ASP A 188 6.78 2.44 -16.96
CA ASP A 188 7.88 2.35 -17.94
C ASP A 188 8.44 0.92 -18.11
N GLY A 189 7.56 -0.07 -18.13
CA GLY A 189 7.93 -1.48 -18.30
C GLY A 189 8.50 -2.17 -17.06
N LYS A 190 8.67 -1.48 -15.94
CA LYS A 190 9.16 -2.04 -14.68
C LYS A 190 8.05 -2.12 -13.63
N LYS A 191 8.08 -3.16 -12.81
CA LYS A 191 7.12 -3.36 -11.73
C LYS A 191 7.40 -2.39 -10.59
N VAL A 192 6.43 -1.52 -10.29
CA VAL A 192 6.48 -0.53 -9.19
C VAL A 192 5.65 -0.94 -7.98
N CYS A 193 4.64 -1.79 -8.16
CA CYS A 193 3.79 -2.26 -7.07
C CYS A 193 3.48 -3.75 -7.20
N GLY A 194 3.44 -4.43 -6.07
CA GLY A 194 2.94 -5.79 -5.92
C GLY A 194 1.88 -5.88 -4.83
N ILE A 195 0.83 -6.65 -5.09
CA ILE A 195 -0.29 -6.87 -4.18
C ILE A 195 -0.33 -8.34 -3.80
N LEU A 196 -0.55 -8.62 -2.51
CA LEU A 196 -0.71 -9.98 -1.98
C LEU A 196 -1.97 -10.06 -1.11
N THR A 197 -3.03 -10.64 -1.64
CA THR A 197 -4.26 -10.93 -0.91
C THR A 197 -4.18 -12.32 -0.29
N GLU A 198 -4.34 -12.41 1.02
CA GLU A 198 -4.39 -13.65 1.78
C GLU A 198 -5.74 -13.75 2.49
N ALA A 199 -6.54 -14.76 2.15
CA ALA A 199 -7.81 -15.01 2.81
C ALA A 199 -7.60 -15.83 4.10
N MET A 200 -8.36 -15.50 5.13
CA MET A 200 -8.49 -16.28 6.35
C MET A 200 -9.89 -16.89 6.35
N THR A 201 -9.95 -18.19 6.36
CA THR A 201 -11.21 -18.94 6.35
C THR A 201 -11.54 -19.46 7.73
N ASP A 202 -12.81 -19.36 8.11
CA ASP A 202 -13.35 -20.09 9.23
C ASP A 202 -13.42 -21.59 8.88
N PHE A 203 -12.86 -22.41 9.74
CA PHE A 203 -12.77 -23.86 9.51
C PHE A 203 -14.13 -24.57 9.61
N GLU A 204 -15.10 -24.01 10.33
CA GLU A 204 -16.41 -24.62 10.52
C GLU A 204 -17.37 -24.30 9.37
N SER A 205 -17.41 -23.03 8.95
CA SER A 205 -18.29 -22.57 7.88
C SER A 205 -17.67 -22.64 6.48
N GLY A 206 -16.35 -22.64 6.38
CA GLY A 206 -15.62 -22.53 5.11
C GLY A 206 -15.66 -21.12 4.48
N ASN A 207 -16.28 -20.16 5.15
CA ASN A 207 -16.39 -18.79 4.68
C ASN A 207 -15.11 -17.98 4.92
N ILE A 208 -14.89 -16.92 4.14
CA ILE A 208 -13.81 -15.98 4.43
C ILE A 208 -14.23 -15.11 5.62
N GLU A 209 -13.55 -15.29 6.75
CA GLU A 209 -13.72 -14.46 7.93
C GLU A 209 -13.08 -13.09 7.72
N SER A 210 -11.88 -13.08 7.14
CA SER A 210 -11.18 -11.84 6.78
C SER A 210 -10.23 -12.05 5.61
N ALA A 211 -9.95 -10.97 4.87
CA ALA A 211 -8.94 -10.90 3.85
C ALA A 211 -7.87 -9.87 4.25
N ILE A 212 -6.61 -10.26 4.15
CA ILE A 212 -5.47 -9.39 4.37
C ILE A 212 -4.92 -8.97 3.02
N VAL A 213 -5.01 -7.69 2.69
CA VAL A 213 -4.55 -7.12 1.43
C VAL A 213 -3.22 -6.41 1.66
N GLY A 214 -2.12 -7.08 1.36
CA GLY A 214 -0.78 -6.52 1.40
C GLY A 214 -0.44 -5.76 0.14
N ILE A 215 0.08 -4.55 0.29
CA ILE A 215 0.47 -3.67 -0.80
C ILE A 215 1.90 -3.21 -0.55
N GLY A 216 2.78 -3.49 -1.53
CA GLY A 216 4.13 -2.96 -1.59
C GLY A 216 4.27 -2.04 -2.79
N LEU A 217 4.47 -0.74 -2.57
CA LEU A 217 4.63 0.28 -3.61
C LEU A 217 6.02 0.92 -3.48
N ASN A 218 6.85 0.77 -4.49
CA ASN A 218 8.18 1.37 -4.53
C ASN A 218 8.07 2.84 -4.89
N LEU A 219 8.58 3.73 -4.04
CA LEU A 219 8.59 5.18 -4.30
C LEU A 219 9.86 5.61 -5.03
N PHE A 220 11.01 5.11 -4.62
CA PHE A 220 12.30 5.33 -5.29
C PHE A 220 13.19 4.08 -5.15
N PRO A 221 14.23 3.93 -5.97
CA PRO A 221 15.14 2.80 -5.88
C PRO A 221 15.82 2.74 -4.51
N GLY A 222 15.65 1.64 -3.80
CA GLY A 222 16.37 1.40 -2.54
C GLY A 222 17.87 1.22 -2.79
N LYS A 223 18.69 1.46 -1.77
CA LYS A 223 20.16 1.35 -1.86
C LYS A 223 20.67 -0.08 -2.10
N GLU A 224 19.87 -1.07 -1.72
CA GLU A 224 20.22 -2.49 -1.77
C GLU A 224 19.12 -3.28 -2.49
N ILE A 225 19.02 -3.08 -3.82
CA ILE A 225 18.15 -3.90 -4.65
C ILE A 225 18.97 -5.09 -5.12
N PRO A 226 18.51 -6.35 -4.92
CA PRO A 226 19.17 -7.52 -5.47
C PRO A 226 19.36 -7.41 -6.98
N GLU A 227 20.55 -7.77 -7.48
CA GLU A 227 20.95 -7.66 -8.89
C GLU A 227 19.92 -8.33 -9.84
N GLU A 228 19.31 -9.40 -9.38
CA GLU A 228 18.26 -10.16 -10.13
C GLU A 228 16.98 -9.31 -10.35
N LEU A 229 16.74 -8.29 -9.52
CA LEU A 229 15.57 -7.42 -9.57
C LEU A 229 15.80 -6.10 -10.31
N GLU A 230 17.04 -5.70 -10.61
CA GLU A 230 17.39 -4.41 -11.21
C GLU A 230 16.67 -4.14 -12.54
N ASN A 231 16.45 -5.20 -13.34
CA ASN A 231 15.77 -5.11 -14.62
C ASN A 231 14.25 -5.31 -14.54
N ILE A 232 13.72 -5.74 -13.38
CA ILE A 232 12.32 -6.12 -13.19
C ILE A 232 11.60 -5.11 -12.28
N ALA A 233 12.26 -4.73 -11.19
CA ALA A 233 11.72 -3.77 -10.23
C ALA A 233 11.95 -2.34 -10.70
N GLY A 234 10.90 -1.51 -10.56
CA GLY A 234 10.93 -0.08 -10.76
C GLY A 234 10.41 0.65 -9.55
N ALA A 235 10.31 1.97 -9.65
CA ALA A 235 9.76 2.85 -8.64
C ALA A 235 8.98 3.99 -9.30
N LEU A 236 8.16 4.71 -8.52
CA LEU A 236 7.38 5.86 -9.04
C LEU A 236 8.30 7.01 -9.46
N TYR A 237 9.40 7.21 -8.75
CA TYR A 237 10.39 8.27 -8.98
C TYR A 237 11.78 7.66 -9.14
N ASP A 238 12.64 8.36 -9.85
CA ASP A 238 14.00 7.89 -10.11
C ASP A 238 14.95 8.16 -8.94
N THR A 239 14.63 9.16 -8.11
CA THR A 239 15.45 9.58 -6.97
C THR A 239 14.63 9.76 -5.69
N GLU A 240 15.32 9.69 -4.54
CA GLU A 240 14.74 9.99 -3.23
C GLU A 240 14.26 11.45 -3.13
N GLU A 241 14.98 12.39 -3.77
CA GLU A 241 14.62 13.81 -3.80
C GLU A 241 13.29 14.05 -4.52
N GLU A 242 13.09 13.41 -5.67
CA GLU A 242 11.81 13.47 -6.40
C GLU A 242 10.67 12.83 -5.61
N ALA A 243 10.92 11.67 -5.02
CA ALA A 243 9.97 10.99 -4.14
C ALA A 243 9.64 11.82 -2.89
N GLY A 244 10.56 12.69 -2.47
CA GLY A 244 10.36 13.65 -1.39
C GLY A 244 9.21 14.63 -1.60
N ARG A 245 8.74 14.80 -2.84
CA ARG A 245 7.60 15.66 -3.20
C ARG A 245 6.24 14.98 -3.03
N ALA A 246 6.23 13.65 -2.96
CA ALA A 246 5.00 12.89 -2.74
C ALA A 246 4.62 12.88 -1.25
N ASP A 247 3.41 13.31 -0.92
CA ASP A 247 2.88 13.16 0.43
C ASP A 247 2.56 11.67 0.69
N ARG A 248 3.45 11.00 1.42
CA ARG A 248 3.36 9.56 1.71
C ARG A 248 2.14 9.22 2.57
N ASN A 249 1.79 10.10 3.52
CA ASN A 249 0.62 9.91 4.37
C ASN A 249 -0.65 9.98 3.53
N ARG A 250 -0.78 11.00 2.70
CA ARG A 250 -1.93 11.17 1.79
C ARG A 250 -2.00 10.02 0.79
N LEU A 251 -0.89 9.64 0.16
CA LEU A 251 -0.87 8.56 -0.84
C LEU A 251 -1.32 7.23 -0.23
N MET A 252 -0.77 6.84 0.92
CA MET A 252 -1.15 5.59 1.59
C MET A 252 -2.62 5.62 2.02
N ALA A 253 -3.07 6.72 2.62
CA ALA A 253 -4.47 6.87 3.05
C ALA A 253 -5.43 6.82 1.85
N GLN A 254 -5.12 7.49 0.73
CA GLN A 254 -5.96 7.43 -0.47
C GLN A 254 -6.00 6.04 -1.09
N ILE A 255 -4.91 5.26 -1.04
CA ILE A 255 -4.97 3.85 -1.46
C ILE A 255 -5.95 3.06 -0.57
N VAL A 256 -5.92 3.28 0.74
CA VAL A 256 -6.85 2.61 1.69
C VAL A 256 -8.29 3.03 1.41
N ASN A 257 -8.56 4.34 1.27
CA ASN A 257 -9.91 4.87 1.00
C ASN A 257 -10.48 4.31 -0.31
N HIS A 258 -9.68 4.33 -1.39
CA HIS A 258 -10.10 3.74 -2.65
C HIS A 258 -10.31 2.23 -2.54
N LEU A 259 -9.46 1.49 -1.80
CA LEU A 259 -9.63 0.06 -1.59
C LEU A 259 -10.96 -0.25 -0.88
N LEU A 260 -11.25 0.45 0.21
CA LEU A 260 -12.51 0.26 0.95
C LEU A 260 -13.71 0.53 0.05
N LYS A 261 -13.66 1.63 -0.72
CA LYS A 261 -14.73 1.98 -1.67
C LYS A 261 -14.91 0.95 -2.79
N GLU A 262 -13.82 0.46 -3.40
CA GLU A 262 -13.87 -0.57 -4.47
C GLU A 262 -14.35 -1.94 -3.94
N THR A 263 -14.32 -2.14 -2.62
CA THR A 263 -14.77 -3.40 -1.99
C THR A 263 -16.16 -3.32 -1.36
N GLU A 264 -16.83 -2.15 -1.35
CA GLU A 264 -18.22 -2.01 -0.91
C GLU A 264 -19.18 -2.77 -1.83
N ASP A 265 -18.98 -2.68 -3.13
CA ASP A 265 -19.71 -3.43 -4.16
C ASP A 265 -18.69 -4.19 -5.01
N LEU A 266 -18.35 -5.39 -4.57
CA LEU A 266 -17.23 -6.15 -5.09
C LEU A 266 -17.52 -6.67 -6.49
N SER A 267 -17.17 -5.89 -7.49
CA SER A 267 -17.30 -6.19 -8.90
C SER A 267 -16.03 -5.87 -9.69
N LEU A 268 -15.88 -6.42 -10.87
CA LEU A 268 -14.74 -6.13 -11.73
C LEU A 268 -14.85 -4.71 -12.29
N SER A 269 -13.95 -3.82 -11.86
CA SER A 269 -13.89 -2.43 -12.30
C SER A 269 -13.48 -2.31 -13.77
N GLN A 270 -14.15 -1.44 -14.52
CA GLN A 270 -13.77 -1.10 -15.90
C GLN A 270 -12.37 -0.48 -15.98
N VAL A 271 -11.93 0.24 -14.94
CA VAL A 271 -10.57 0.78 -14.85
C VAL A 271 -9.54 -0.35 -14.87
N TYR A 272 -9.81 -1.47 -14.18
CA TYR A 272 -8.90 -2.61 -14.18
C TYR A 272 -8.71 -3.22 -15.58
N ILE A 273 -9.78 -3.32 -16.36
CA ILE A 273 -9.74 -3.84 -17.74
C ILE A 273 -8.98 -2.85 -18.63
N GLN A 274 -9.35 -1.57 -18.59
CA GLN A 274 -8.78 -0.53 -19.46
C GLN A 274 -7.28 -0.32 -19.23
N GLN A 275 -6.82 -0.42 -17.97
CA GLN A 275 -5.40 -0.25 -17.63
C GLN A 275 -4.59 -1.55 -17.72
N ASN A 276 -5.25 -2.67 -18.05
CA ASN A 276 -4.56 -3.95 -18.14
C ASN A 276 -3.84 -4.11 -19.49
N PHE A 277 -2.53 -3.87 -19.46
CA PHE A 277 -1.72 -3.80 -20.68
C PHE A 277 -1.41 -5.15 -21.33
N ILE A 278 -1.78 -6.29 -20.72
CA ILE A 278 -1.53 -7.61 -21.33
C ILE A 278 -2.65 -8.00 -22.29
N LEU A 279 -3.84 -7.40 -22.22
CA LEU A 279 -4.96 -7.75 -23.08
C LEU A 279 -4.63 -7.51 -24.57
N GLY A 280 -5.06 -8.45 -25.42
CA GLY A 280 -4.74 -8.48 -26.84
C GLY A 280 -3.32 -8.91 -27.19
N ARG A 281 -2.49 -9.26 -26.20
CA ARG A 281 -1.07 -9.65 -26.44
C ARG A 281 -0.84 -11.15 -26.29
N GLU A 282 0.16 -11.62 -27.01
CA GLU A 282 0.73 -12.96 -26.78
C GLU A 282 1.46 -12.96 -25.43
N ILE A 283 1.10 -13.89 -24.57
CA ILE A 283 1.61 -14.06 -23.23
C ILE A 283 2.20 -15.44 -23.04
N GLN A 284 3.17 -15.53 -22.17
CA GLN A 284 3.70 -16.78 -21.68
C GLN A 284 3.13 -17.05 -20.29
N ILE A 285 2.51 -18.20 -20.13
CA ILE A 285 1.89 -18.64 -18.90
C ILE A 285 2.78 -19.70 -18.27
N GLN A 286 3.20 -19.46 -17.02
CA GLN A 286 3.88 -20.46 -16.21
C GLN A 286 2.91 -21.00 -15.17
N ASP A 287 2.54 -22.25 -15.34
CA ASP A 287 1.68 -22.99 -14.43
C ASP A 287 2.28 -24.35 -14.09
N SER A 288 2.39 -24.65 -12.79
CA SER A 288 2.89 -25.94 -12.28
C SER A 288 4.20 -26.41 -12.95
N GLY A 289 5.10 -25.46 -13.25
CA GLY A 289 6.39 -25.73 -13.90
C GLY A 289 6.32 -25.88 -15.42
N LYS A 290 5.14 -25.82 -16.04
CA LYS A 290 4.97 -25.83 -17.50
C LYS A 290 4.85 -24.42 -18.04
N LEU A 291 5.60 -24.15 -19.11
CA LEU A 291 5.52 -22.93 -19.89
C LEU A 291 4.67 -23.17 -21.13
N ARG A 292 3.67 -22.32 -21.36
CA ARG A 292 2.84 -22.35 -22.56
C ARG A 292 2.55 -20.94 -23.07
N LYS A 293 2.30 -20.79 -24.35
CA LYS A 293 1.93 -19.53 -24.98
C LYS A 293 0.44 -19.49 -25.20
N ALA A 294 -0.15 -18.31 -24.99
CA ALA A 294 -1.55 -18.05 -25.28
C ALA A 294 -1.73 -16.55 -25.58
N THR A 295 -2.89 -16.15 -26.10
CA THR A 295 -3.28 -14.76 -26.23
C THR A 295 -4.19 -14.38 -25.08
N ALA A 296 -3.87 -13.30 -24.35
CA ALA A 296 -4.76 -12.74 -23.34
C ALA A 296 -5.94 -12.04 -24.02
N MET A 297 -7.14 -12.57 -23.83
CA MET A 297 -8.32 -12.10 -24.56
C MET A 297 -9.12 -11.07 -23.78
N ASP A 298 -9.48 -11.38 -22.54
CA ASP A 298 -10.34 -10.56 -21.71
C ASP A 298 -10.18 -10.95 -20.23
N ILE A 299 -10.80 -10.17 -19.34
CA ILE A 299 -10.92 -10.49 -17.92
C ILE A 299 -12.39 -10.74 -17.61
N CYS A 300 -12.68 -11.95 -17.14
CA CYS A 300 -14.04 -12.36 -16.81
C CYS A 300 -14.59 -11.55 -15.61
N PRO A 301 -15.93 -11.43 -15.45
CA PRO A 301 -16.53 -10.71 -14.33
C PRO A 301 -16.09 -11.20 -12.93
N ASP A 302 -15.63 -12.43 -12.82
CA ASP A 302 -15.07 -13.03 -11.61
C ASP A 302 -13.55 -12.80 -11.41
N GLY A 303 -12.93 -11.94 -12.25
CA GLY A 303 -11.51 -11.58 -12.21
C GLY A 303 -10.57 -12.56 -12.88
N ARG A 304 -11.06 -13.70 -13.43
CA ARG A 304 -10.23 -14.66 -14.16
C ARG A 304 -9.80 -14.12 -15.53
N LEU A 305 -8.59 -14.44 -15.94
CA LEU A 305 -8.08 -14.08 -17.27
C LEU A 305 -8.56 -15.10 -18.29
N LEU A 306 -9.30 -14.64 -19.31
CA LEU A 306 -9.64 -15.44 -20.48
C LEU A 306 -8.47 -15.45 -21.45
N VAL A 307 -8.00 -16.62 -21.81
CA VAL A 307 -6.90 -16.78 -22.76
C VAL A 307 -7.31 -17.71 -23.90
N ARG A 308 -6.73 -17.45 -25.09
CA ARG A 308 -6.86 -18.32 -26.26
C ARG A 308 -5.53 -19.03 -26.48
N GLU A 309 -5.57 -20.37 -26.47
CA GLU A 309 -4.43 -21.24 -26.69
C GLU A 309 -4.03 -21.28 -28.18
N ALA A 310 -2.85 -21.85 -28.48
CA ALA A 310 -2.35 -21.95 -29.84
C ALA A 310 -3.22 -22.84 -30.74
N ASP A 311 -3.98 -23.79 -30.19
CA ASP A 311 -4.93 -24.64 -30.92
C ASP A 311 -6.31 -23.95 -31.12
N GLY A 312 -6.49 -22.71 -30.68
CA GLY A 312 -7.70 -21.94 -30.77
C GLY A 312 -8.69 -22.18 -29.63
N SER A 313 -8.44 -23.09 -28.71
CA SER A 313 -9.28 -23.32 -27.54
C SER A 313 -9.16 -22.16 -26.55
N GLU A 314 -10.24 -21.93 -25.77
CA GLU A 314 -10.25 -20.90 -24.74
C GLU A 314 -10.25 -21.51 -23.35
N SER A 315 -9.48 -20.90 -22.45
CA SER A 315 -9.41 -21.30 -21.06
C SER A 315 -9.42 -20.09 -20.12
N LYS A 316 -9.89 -20.29 -18.88
CA LYS A 316 -9.95 -19.24 -17.86
C LYS A 316 -8.95 -19.53 -16.76
N LEU A 317 -8.06 -18.57 -16.52
CA LEU A 317 -7.02 -18.67 -15.51
C LEU A 317 -7.46 -17.99 -14.21
N SER A 318 -7.47 -18.74 -13.11
CA SER A 318 -7.69 -18.19 -11.76
C SER A 318 -6.35 -17.86 -11.08
N TYR A 319 -5.28 -18.46 -11.52
CA TYR A 319 -3.91 -18.30 -11.00
C TYR A 319 -2.92 -18.52 -12.16
N GLY A 320 -1.68 -18.19 -11.91
CA GLY A 320 -0.61 -18.34 -12.88
C GLY A 320 0.33 -17.15 -12.83
N GLU A 321 1.50 -17.33 -13.39
CA GLU A 321 2.41 -16.25 -13.70
C GLU A 321 2.32 -15.97 -15.19
N VAL A 322 2.02 -14.73 -15.52
CA VAL A 322 1.85 -14.29 -16.89
C VAL A 322 2.98 -13.33 -17.24
N SER A 323 3.65 -13.55 -18.36
CA SER A 323 4.64 -12.62 -18.90
C SER A 323 4.29 -12.28 -20.34
N VAL A 324 4.45 -11.03 -20.73
CA VAL A 324 4.28 -10.63 -22.14
C VAL A 324 5.45 -11.15 -22.93
N VAL A 325 5.17 -11.81 -24.06
CA VAL A 325 6.21 -12.19 -25.00
C VAL A 325 6.68 -10.94 -25.72
N LEU A 326 7.89 -10.49 -25.39
CA LEU A 326 8.52 -9.40 -26.13
C LEU A 326 8.77 -9.91 -27.56
N GLN A 327 8.09 -9.32 -28.56
CA GLN A 327 8.50 -9.51 -29.94
C GLN A 327 9.92 -8.94 -30.04
N LYS A 328 10.90 -9.79 -30.36
CA LYS A 328 12.18 -9.26 -30.81
C LYS A 328 11.89 -8.51 -32.10
N ASP A 329 12.09 -7.20 -32.07
CA ASP A 329 12.09 -6.39 -33.29
C ASP A 329 12.99 -7.09 -34.32
N ARG A 330 12.39 -7.38 -35.49
CA ARG A 330 13.10 -8.00 -36.64
C ARG A 330 13.90 -6.92 -37.35
#